data_2e74db985568fe22e6973bc2b79b22b7
#
_entry.id   2e74db985568fe22e6973bc2b79b22b7
#
_cell.length_a   1.000
_cell.length_b   1.000
_cell.length_c   1.000
_cell.angle_alpha   90.00
_cell.angle_beta   90.00
_cell.angle_gamma   90.00
#
_symmetry.space_group_name_H-M   'P 1'
#
loop_
_entity.id
_entity.type
_entity.pdbx_description
1 polymer ?
#
loop_
_entity_poly.entity_id
_entity_poly.type
_entity_poly.pdbx_seq_one_letter_code
_entity_poly.pdbx_strand_id
1 'polypeptide(L)'
;MARKKSATTVHEHFHKDGSLWARGELHDGVMEGYWEWFRKDGSLMRSGSFAKGVQVGEWKTYRNDGSIVKITTMKPKQPQLKK
;
A
#
# COMPACT_ATOMS: atom_id res chain seq x y z
N MET A 1 1.25 -13.23 -27.74
CA MET A 1 1.31 -12.88 -27.52
C MET A 1 1.28 -12.40 -26.83
N ALA A 2 1.39 -12.01 -26.55
CA ALA A 2 1.50 -11.33 -25.98
C ALA A 2 0.89 -10.84 -25.46
N ARG A 3 0.57 -10.60 -24.91
CA ARG A 3 0.01 -10.15 -24.36
C ARG A 3 0.22 -9.33 -23.68
N LYS A 4 -0.11 -8.62 -23.84
CA LYS A 4 0.11 -7.72 -23.20
C LYS A 4 -0.43 -7.67 -22.03
N LYS A 5 -0.27 -7.56 -21.44
CA LYS A 5 -0.74 -7.53 -20.36
C LYS A 5 -0.56 -6.35 -19.72
N SER A 6 -1.29 -6.00 -18.84
CA SER A 6 -1.09 -4.84 -18.13
C SER A 6 0.23 -4.86 -17.49
N ALA A 7 0.83 -3.73 -17.35
CA ALA A 7 2.13 -3.65 -16.77
C ALA A 7 2.01 -3.53 -15.27
N THR A 8 2.42 -4.58 -14.57
CA THR A 8 2.49 -4.56 -13.13
C THR A 8 3.95 -4.46 -12.75
N THR A 9 4.30 -3.42 -12.01
CA THR A 9 5.68 -3.22 -11.62
C THR A 9 5.78 -3.05 -10.13
N VAL A 10 6.84 -3.59 -9.55
CA VAL A 10 7.14 -3.35 -8.15
C VAL A 10 7.72 -1.95 -8.05
N HIS A 11 7.18 -1.17 -7.16
CA HIS A 11 7.59 0.21 -7.02
C HIS A 11 8.13 0.43 -5.63
N GLU A 12 9.27 1.09 -5.55
CA GLU A 12 9.90 1.38 -4.28
C GLU A 12 10.23 2.85 -4.21
N HIS A 13 9.88 3.47 -3.07
CA HIS A 13 10.25 4.84 -2.79
C HIS A 13 11.26 4.82 -1.65
N PHE A 14 12.15 5.78 -1.64
CA PHE A 14 13.19 5.83 -0.63
C PHE A 14 13.18 7.16 0.10
N HIS A 15 13.58 7.10 1.36
CA HIS A 15 13.85 8.31 2.13
C HIS A 15 15.09 8.97 1.55
N LYS A 16 15.33 10.20 1.92
CA LYS A 16 16.48 10.92 1.42
C LYS A 16 17.80 10.25 1.76
N ASP A 17 17.86 9.51 2.85
CA ASP A 17 19.08 8.84 3.24
C ASP A 17 19.29 7.51 2.53
N GLY A 18 18.39 7.14 1.63
CA GLY A 18 18.53 5.90 0.87
C GLY A 18 17.81 4.71 1.45
N SER A 19 17.25 4.83 2.66
CA SER A 19 16.52 3.70 3.23
C SER A 19 15.13 3.60 2.59
N LEU A 20 14.62 2.39 2.53
CA LEU A 20 13.34 2.15 1.89
C LEU A 20 12.21 2.82 2.66
N TRP A 21 11.37 3.56 1.98
CA TRP A 21 10.24 4.22 2.59
C TRP A 21 8.92 3.53 2.27
N ALA A 22 8.74 3.09 1.04
CA ALA A 22 7.48 2.46 0.65
C ALA A 22 7.74 1.44 -0.43
N ARG A 23 6.92 0.41 -0.44
CA ARG A 23 7.05 -0.64 -1.41
C ARG A 23 5.69 -1.24 -1.71
N GLY A 24 5.43 -1.47 -2.97
CA GLY A 24 4.19 -2.06 -3.41
C GLY A 24 4.17 -2.22 -4.90
N GLU A 25 2.99 -2.41 -5.46
CA GLU A 25 2.86 -2.61 -6.89
C GLU A 25 2.07 -1.51 -7.53
N LEU A 26 2.48 -1.14 -8.72
CA LEU A 26 1.71 -0.25 -9.56
C LEU A 26 1.22 -1.05 -10.75
N HIS A 27 -0.05 -0.86 -11.08
CA HIS A 27 -0.64 -1.51 -12.22
C HIS A 27 -1.04 -0.38 -13.16
N ASP A 28 -0.33 -0.26 -14.28
CA ASP A 28 -0.50 0.86 -15.21
C ASP A 28 -0.42 2.20 -14.50
N GLY A 29 0.55 2.30 -13.56
CA GLY A 29 0.79 3.56 -12.86
C GLY A 29 -0.12 3.81 -11.68
N VAL A 30 -1.02 2.89 -11.36
CA VAL A 30 -1.96 3.05 -10.27
C VAL A 30 -1.63 2.07 -9.16
N MET A 31 -1.68 2.53 -7.92
CA MET A 31 -1.37 1.67 -6.78
C MET A 31 -2.36 0.53 -6.69
N GLU A 32 -1.83 -0.67 -6.53
CA GLU A 32 -2.66 -1.85 -6.53
C GLU A 32 -2.07 -2.88 -5.59
N GLY A 33 -2.90 -3.67 -4.91
CA GLY A 33 -2.44 -4.73 -4.05
C GLY A 33 -1.84 -4.23 -2.76
N TYR A 34 -1.00 -5.05 -2.18
CA TYR A 34 -0.48 -4.81 -0.84
C TYR A 34 0.71 -3.84 -0.86
N TRP A 35 0.68 -2.88 0.05
CA TRP A 35 1.72 -1.89 0.17
C TRP A 35 2.20 -1.80 1.60
N GLU A 36 3.50 -1.48 1.76
CA GLU A 36 4.12 -1.32 3.06
C GLU A 36 4.90 -0.02 3.10
N TRP A 37 4.87 0.64 4.26
CA TRP A 37 5.65 1.85 4.49
C TRP A 37 6.57 1.61 5.67
N PHE A 38 7.77 2.14 5.58
CA PHE A 38 8.82 1.89 6.55
C PHE A 38 9.37 3.18 7.12
N ARG A 39 9.85 3.08 8.36
CA ARG A 39 10.56 4.20 8.96
C ARG A 39 11.99 4.15 8.50
N LYS A 40 12.74 5.23 8.78
CA LYS A 40 14.14 5.29 8.38
C LYS A 40 14.99 4.19 9.00
N ASP A 41 14.60 3.70 10.16
CA ASP A 41 15.35 2.64 10.81
C ASP A 41 15.02 1.26 10.23
N GLY A 42 14.18 1.21 9.22
CA GLY A 42 13.81 -0.04 8.57
C GLY A 42 12.62 -0.75 9.16
N SER A 43 12.08 -0.26 10.28
CA SER A 43 10.94 -0.93 10.89
C SER A 43 9.67 -0.61 10.11
N LEU A 44 8.77 -1.58 10.06
CA LEU A 44 7.51 -1.41 9.34
C LEU A 44 6.64 -0.41 10.09
N MET A 45 6.19 0.61 9.39
CA MET A 45 5.36 1.64 10.00
C MET A 45 3.89 1.38 9.74
N ARG A 46 3.56 1.00 8.53
CA ARG A 46 2.17 0.85 8.12
C ARG A 46 2.05 -0.13 6.98
N SER A 47 0.93 -0.82 6.91
CA SER A 47 0.67 -1.69 5.76
C SER A 47 -0.80 -1.60 5.40
N GLY A 48 -1.10 -1.87 4.15
CA GLY A 48 -2.46 -1.85 3.68
C GLY A 48 -2.54 -2.24 2.23
N SER A 49 -3.73 -2.22 1.69
CA SER A 49 -3.95 -2.63 0.32
C SER A 49 -4.70 -1.57 -0.46
N PHE A 50 -4.49 -1.59 -1.76
CA PHE A 50 -5.19 -0.69 -2.67
C PHE A 50 -5.91 -1.49 -3.72
N ALA A 51 -7.02 -0.97 -4.19
CA ALA A 51 -7.71 -1.49 -5.36
C ALA A 51 -7.95 -0.29 -6.25
N LYS A 52 -7.28 -0.28 -7.39
CA LYS A 52 -7.38 0.82 -8.35
C LYS A 52 -7.12 2.18 -7.73
N GLY A 53 -6.11 2.24 -6.89
CA GLY A 53 -5.70 3.49 -6.26
C GLY A 53 -6.48 3.88 -5.03
N VAL A 54 -7.46 3.06 -4.63
CA VAL A 54 -8.30 3.35 -3.47
C VAL A 54 -7.92 2.41 -2.33
N GLN A 55 -7.83 2.94 -1.14
CA GLN A 55 -7.52 2.13 0.04
C GLN A 55 -8.65 1.16 0.32
N VAL A 56 -8.31 -0.12 0.50
CA VAL A 56 -9.30 -1.14 0.82
C VAL A 56 -8.75 -2.09 1.87
N GLY A 57 -9.63 -2.79 2.54
CA GLY A 57 -9.24 -3.83 3.49
C GLY A 57 -8.70 -3.26 4.79
N GLU A 58 -7.92 -4.06 5.45
CA GLU A 58 -7.37 -3.65 6.74
C GLU A 58 -6.06 -2.92 6.58
N TRP A 59 -5.99 -1.76 7.21
CA TRP A 59 -4.78 -0.96 7.23
C TRP A 59 -4.26 -0.97 8.65
N LYS A 60 -2.98 -1.29 8.80
CA LYS A 60 -2.38 -1.47 10.11
C LYS A 60 -1.24 -0.49 10.31
N THR A 61 -1.14 0.02 11.52
CA THR A 61 -0.02 0.87 11.92
C THR A 61 0.74 0.14 13.00
N TYR A 62 2.06 0.17 12.91
CA TYR A 62 2.94 -0.61 13.78
C TYR A 62 3.89 0.28 14.57
N ARG A 63 4.27 -0.23 15.76
CA ARG A 63 5.35 0.40 16.53
C ARG A 63 6.66 -0.11 16.03
N ASN A 64 7.74 0.49 16.49
CA ASN A 64 9.08 0.08 16.08
C ASN A 64 9.38 -1.37 16.44
N ASP A 65 8.75 -1.90 17.46
CA ASP A 65 9.00 -3.27 17.87
C ASP A 65 8.15 -4.27 17.08
N GLY A 66 7.35 -3.78 16.13
CA GLY A 66 6.54 -4.65 15.30
C GLY A 66 5.14 -4.89 15.81
N SER A 67 4.80 -4.38 16.99
CA SER A 67 3.46 -4.60 17.52
C SER A 67 2.47 -3.67 16.82
N ILE A 68 1.23 -4.11 16.71
CA ILE A 68 0.20 -3.34 16.04
C ILE A 68 -0.39 -2.32 17.00
N VAL A 69 -0.40 -1.05 16.55
CA VAL A 69 -0.96 0.04 17.33
C VAL A 69 -2.42 0.27 16.97
N LYS A 70 -2.73 0.10 15.68
CA LYS A 70 -4.03 0.48 15.19
C LYS A 70 -4.39 -0.32 13.96
N ILE A 71 -5.64 -0.71 13.85
CA ILE A 71 -6.15 -1.37 12.65
C ILE A 71 -7.37 -0.58 12.21
N THR A 72 -7.37 -0.18 10.94
CA THR A 72 -8.49 0.54 10.37
C THR A 72 -8.99 -0.25 9.18
N THR A 73 -10.28 -0.47 9.09
CA THR A 73 -10.84 -1.16 7.94
C THR A 73 -11.35 -0.14 6.95
N MET A 74 -10.83 -0.20 5.75
CA MET A 74 -11.23 0.71 4.68
C MET A 74 -12.21 -0.01 3.79
N LYS A 75 -13.35 0.60 3.57
CA LYS A 75 -14.33 0.03 2.67
C LYS A 75 -14.26 0.74 1.35
N PRO A 76 -14.36 0.01 0.27
CA PRO A 76 -14.38 0.68 -1.02
C PRO A 76 -15.57 1.59 -1.07
N LYS A 77 -15.40 2.75 -1.69
CA LYS A 77 -16.47 3.67 -1.86
C LYS A 77 -17.47 3.06 -2.74
N GLN A 78 -18.68 2.83 -2.31
CA GLN A 78 -19.68 2.29 -3.17
C GLN A 78 -20.52 3.32 -3.64
N PRO A 79 -20.95 3.20 -4.79
CA PRO A 79 -21.88 4.17 -5.31
C PRO A 79 -23.09 4.02 -4.49
N GLN A 80 -23.47 4.63 -3.84
CA GLN A 80 -24.35 4.41 -2.98
C GLN A 80 -25.52 4.69 -3.21
N LEU A 81 -25.97 4.29 -3.19
CA LEU A 81 -27.03 4.52 -3.45
C LEU A 81 -27.71 5.08 -2.47
N LYS A 82 -27.75 5.41 -1.85
CA LYS A 82 -28.26 5.88 -1.09
C LYS A 82 -28.77 6.19 -0.88
N LYS A 83 -29.10 6.42 -0.69
CA LYS A 83 -29.55 6.85 -0.44
C LYS A 83 -29.82 7.06 -0.24
#